data_0e944832012394d441257452acd0db06
#
_entry.id   0e944832012394d441257452acd0db06
#
_cell.length_a   1.000
_cell.length_b   1.000
_cell.length_c   1.000
_cell.angle_alpha   90.00
_cell.angle_beta   90.00
_cell.angle_gamma   90.00
#
_symmetry.space_group_name_H-M   'P 1'
#
loop_
_entity.id
_entity.type
_entity.pdbx_description
1 polymer ?
#
loop_
_entity_poly.entity_id
_entity_poly.type
_entity_poly.pdbx_seq_one_letter_code
_entity_poly.pdbx_strand_id
1 'polypeptide(L)'
;SLKNNLTIISGKAGVGKTSVTKGILKVYQEFNYSIAACALSAKAAQRITEATGFVASTIHRLLGAQGLNDFTYNNDNPLSYDVILIDEGSMINAELFLDLLLSINISSKVIICGDHMQLPPIGYGNIFSDILHRNEFKTFQLTKPMRQAELSGILSDANMIRDGISPLSEPSPKIIRGALKDMYYMFRDNRESLTNIAINTFMSSIKNESLDEVIIITPRKKGCINSSIEINKIIQDKLLGNENKSIESSVYKFKLGAKVIQTVNNYDKNIFNGEIGYITYIGVKKEENKRIKYCEVEYPNIISGAINKKKIVEYKSNELNEIELAYALTTHKCQGSGFSTVIGIIDNTHYILLDNCYTH
;
A
#
# COMPACT_ATOMS: atom_id res chain seq x y z
N SER A 1 22.26 -2.26 -15.43
CA SER A 1 21.92 -0.86 -15.13
C SER A 1 23.07 0.09 -15.38
N LEU A 2 24.32 -0.21 -15.00
CA LEU A 2 25.47 0.69 -15.23
C LEU A 2 25.67 1.12 -16.70
N LYS A 3 25.35 0.26 -17.66
CA LYS A 3 25.52 0.51 -19.11
C LYS A 3 24.30 1.17 -19.78
N ASN A 4 23.14 1.16 -19.14
CA ASN A 4 21.88 1.65 -19.73
C ASN A 4 21.29 2.74 -18.85
N ASN A 5 20.69 3.76 -19.45
CA ASN A 5 20.03 4.83 -18.71
C ASN A 5 18.66 4.36 -18.14
N LEU A 6 17.96 3.47 -18.86
CA LEU A 6 16.75 2.83 -18.37
C LEU A 6 16.96 1.32 -18.20
N THR A 7 16.59 0.79 -17.05
CA THR A 7 16.63 -0.64 -16.72
C THR A 7 15.32 -1.08 -16.09
N ILE A 8 14.70 -2.09 -16.67
CA ILE A 8 13.46 -2.66 -16.17
C ILE A 8 13.75 -3.98 -15.46
N ILE A 9 13.21 -4.16 -14.25
CA ILE A 9 13.29 -5.40 -13.48
C ILE A 9 11.87 -5.89 -13.26
N SER A 10 11.49 -6.95 -13.95
CA SER A 10 10.19 -7.58 -13.82
C SER A 10 10.30 -8.92 -13.09
N GLY A 11 9.31 -9.26 -12.31
CA GLY A 11 9.24 -10.58 -11.68
C GLY A 11 8.10 -10.71 -10.69
N LYS A 12 7.70 -11.97 -10.46
CA LYS A 12 6.64 -12.36 -9.54
C LYS A 12 7.00 -12.00 -8.09
N ALA A 13 6.03 -12.12 -7.17
CA ALA A 13 6.31 -12.11 -5.75
C ALA A 13 7.29 -13.25 -5.38
N GLY A 14 8.18 -13.03 -4.41
CA GLY A 14 9.10 -14.05 -3.91
C GLY A 14 10.32 -14.37 -4.78
N VAL A 15 10.51 -13.72 -5.93
CA VAL A 15 11.69 -13.95 -6.81
C VAL A 15 12.91 -13.10 -6.45
N GLY A 16 12.85 -12.30 -5.37
CA GLY A 16 13.99 -11.54 -4.87
C GLY A 16 14.21 -10.19 -5.53
N LYS A 17 13.18 -9.53 -6.12
CA LYS A 17 13.29 -8.18 -6.69
C LYS A 17 14.01 -7.22 -5.73
N THR A 18 13.54 -7.12 -4.50
CA THR A 18 14.12 -6.21 -3.48
C THR A 18 15.57 -6.54 -3.14
N SER A 19 15.96 -7.81 -3.14
CA SER A 19 17.36 -8.20 -2.90
C SER A 19 18.28 -7.78 -4.06
N VAL A 20 17.80 -7.92 -5.29
CA VAL A 20 18.50 -7.47 -6.50
C VAL A 20 18.64 -5.95 -6.52
N THR A 21 17.57 -5.23 -6.27
CA THR A 21 17.59 -3.75 -6.18
C THR A 21 18.53 -3.26 -5.10
N LYS A 22 18.49 -3.85 -3.90
CA LYS A 22 19.44 -3.53 -2.83
C LYS A 22 20.91 -3.68 -3.29
N GLY A 23 21.22 -4.79 -3.96
CA GLY A 23 22.55 -5.03 -4.51
C GLY A 23 22.96 -3.97 -5.55
N ILE A 24 22.04 -3.62 -6.46
CA ILE A 24 22.28 -2.58 -7.47
C ILE A 24 22.51 -1.21 -6.81
N LEU A 25 21.69 -0.80 -5.87
CA LEU A 25 21.82 0.48 -5.19
C LEU A 25 23.15 0.58 -4.40
N LYS A 26 23.56 -0.51 -3.74
CA LYS A 26 24.87 -0.56 -3.08
C LYS A 26 26.03 -0.36 -4.04
N VAL A 27 25.99 -0.98 -5.23
CA VAL A 27 27.01 -0.78 -6.26
C VAL A 27 27.06 0.69 -6.68
N TYR A 28 25.91 1.35 -6.92
CA TYR A 28 25.89 2.78 -7.23
C TYR A 28 26.44 3.64 -6.09
N GLN A 29 26.12 3.29 -4.85
CA GLN A 29 26.67 3.98 -3.67
C GLN A 29 28.19 3.89 -3.58
N GLU A 30 28.76 2.73 -3.87
CA GLU A 30 30.24 2.54 -3.93
C GLU A 30 30.91 3.43 -4.98
N PHE A 31 30.18 3.78 -6.05
CA PHE A 31 30.65 4.72 -7.06
C PHE A 31 30.29 6.19 -6.76
N ASN A 32 29.84 6.49 -5.54
CA ASN A 32 29.43 7.83 -5.08
C ASN A 32 28.30 8.48 -5.91
N TYR A 33 27.41 7.69 -6.51
CA TYR A 33 26.21 8.21 -7.16
C TYR A 33 25.18 8.68 -6.12
N SER A 34 24.54 9.81 -6.38
CA SER A 34 23.39 10.27 -5.62
C SER A 34 22.15 9.45 -6.00
N ILE A 35 21.45 8.89 -5.01
CA ILE A 35 20.38 7.92 -5.22
C ILE A 35 19.08 8.42 -4.62
N ALA A 36 18.00 8.41 -5.42
CA ALA A 36 16.64 8.51 -4.95
C ALA A 36 15.92 7.16 -5.12
N ALA A 37 15.16 6.76 -4.12
CA ALA A 37 14.27 5.61 -4.20
C ALA A 37 12.84 6.04 -3.94
N CYS A 38 11.89 5.56 -4.74
CA CYS A 38 10.49 5.94 -4.59
C CYS A 38 9.52 4.81 -4.97
N ALA A 39 8.28 4.95 -4.49
CA ALA A 39 7.15 4.11 -4.85
C ALA A 39 5.86 4.94 -4.85
N LEU A 40 4.76 4.37 -5.35
CA LEU A 40 3.47 5.07 -5.39
C LEU A 40 2.90 5.32 -3.99
N SER A 41 3.00 4.35 -3.07
CA SER A 41 2.43 4.43 -1.72
C SER A 41 3.49 4.64 -0.64
N ALA A 42 3.09 5.30 0.46
CA ALA A 42 3.96 5.51 1.63
C ALA A 42 4.42 4.19 2.26
N LYS A 43 3.54 3.18 2.32
CA LYS A 43 3.88 1.86 2.88
C LYS A 43 4.88 1.10 1.99
N ALA A 44 4.76 1.21 0.65
CA ALA A 44 5.74 0.65 -0.27
C ALA A 44 7.10 1.34 -0.12
N ALA A 45 7.14 2.66 -0.02
CA ALA A 45 8.37 3.42 0.24
C ALA A 45 9.03 3.02 1.58
N GLN A 46 8.24 2.85 2.63
CA GLN A 46 8.73 2.35 3.92
C GLN A 46 9.39 0.97 3.77
N ARG A 47 8.75 0.03 3.06
CA ARG A 47 9.31 -1.31 2.79
C ARG A 47 10.62 -1.27 2.04
N ILE A 48 10.76 -0.38 1.04
CA ILE A 48 12.03 -0.17 0.35
C ILE A 48 13.10 0.25 1.36
N THR A 49 12.79 1.24 2.21
CA THR A 49 13.74 1.74 3.22
C THR A 49 14.18 0.64 4.17
N GLU A 50 13.24 -0.13 4.72
CA GLU A 50 13.52 -1.24 5.65
C GLU A 50 14.34 -2.35 5.00
N ALA A 51 14.00 -2.73 3.77
CA ALA A 51 14.63 -3.84 3.08
C ALA A 51 16.00 -3.50 2.48
N THR A 52 16.17 -2.28 1.98
CA THR A 52 17.40 -1.87 1.30
C THR A 52 18.37 -1.09 2.17
N GLY A 53 17.87 -0.37 3.17
CA GLY A 53 18.60 0.60 3.97
C GLY A 53 18.71 1.99 3.32
N PHE A 54 18.17 2.17 2.10
CA PHE A 54 18.11 3.47 1.42
C PHE A 54 16.78 4.16 1.73
N VAL A 55 16.83 5.43 2.11
CA VAL A 55 15.61 6.20 2.37
C VAL A 55 14.81 6.34 1.08
N ALA A 56 13.57 5.87 1.11
CA ALA A 56 12.63 5.99 0.01
C ALA A 56 11.45 6.89 0.38
N SER A 57 10.84 7.51 -0.63
CA SER A 57 9.68 8.37 -0.49
C SER A 57 8.57 7.98 -1.47
N THR A 58 7.39 8.58 -1.32
CA THR A 58 6.40 8.49 -2.40
C THR A 58 6.85 9.29 -3.61
N ILE A 59 6.39 8.90 -4.82
CA ILE A 59 6.67 9.64 -6.06
C ILE A 59 6.22 11.09 -5.91
N HIS A 60 5.03 11.35 -5.39
CA HIS A 60 4.51 12.71 -5.17
C HIS A 60 5.44 13.55 -4.28
N ARG A 61 5.97 12.93 -3.22
CA ARG A 61 6.92 13.61 -2.32
C ARG A 61 8.28 13.85 -3.01
N LEU A 62 8.76 12.90 -3.80
CA LEU A 62 10.00 13.04 -4.57
C LEU A 62 9.91 14.20 -5.56
N LEU A 63 8.74 14.34 -6.23
CA LEU A 63 8.47 15.42 -7.17
C LEU A 63 8.18 16.76 -6.50
N GLY A 64 8.06 16.80 -5.16
CA GLY A 64 7.74 18.03 -4.42
C GLY A 64 6.34 18.55 -4.76
N ALA A 65 5.32 17.66 -4.69
CA ALA A 65 3.95 18.00 -5.02
C ALA A 65 3.41 19.15 -4.15
N GLN A 66 2.88 20.20 -4.78
CA GLN A 66 2.33 21.40 -4.17
C GLN A 66 0.82 21.55 -4.39
N GLY A 67 0.25 20.76 -5.31
CA GLY A 67 -1.18 20.78 -5.67
C GLY A 67 -1.52 19.61 -6.58
N LEU A 68 -2.73 19.63 -7.14
CA LEU A 68 -3.15 18.65 -8.13
C LEU A 68 -2.32 18.87 -9.41
N ASN A 69 -1.49 17.90 -9.78
CA ASN A 69 -0.60 17.97 -10.95
C ASN A 69 0.37 19.17 -10.95
N ASP A 70 0.68 19.72 -9.77
CA ASP A 70 1.65 20.80 -9.60
C ASP A 70 2.84 20.27 -8.81
N PHE A 71 4.00 20.21 -9.46
CA PHE A 71 5.23 19.65 -8.93
C PHE A 71 6.38 20.65 -8.96
N THR A 72 7.12 20.74 -7.86
CA THR A 72 8.35 21.56 -7.78
C THR A 72 9.39 21.11 -8.79
N TYR A 73 9.52 19.78 -8.95
CA TYR A 73 10.44 19.18 -9.91
C TYR A 73 9.68 18.80 -11.18
N ASN A 74 10.16 19.32 -12.31
CA ASN A 74 9.56 19.21 -13.63
C ASN A 74 10.65 19.38 -14.70
N ASN A 75 10.28 19.56 -15.98
CA ASN A 75 11.21 19.70 -17.08
C ASN A 75 12.14 20.94 -16.96
N ASP A 76 11.66 22.02 -16.35
CA ASP A 76 12.44 23.25 -16.16
C ASP A 76 13.29 23.21 -14.89
N ASN A 77 12.95 22.37 -13.94
CA ASN A 77 13.65 22.15 -12.67
C ASN A 77 13.79 20.65 -12.37
N PRO A 78 14.68 19.93 -13.06
CA PRO A 78 14.78 18.48 -12.91
C PRO A 78 15.40 18.06 -11.57
N LEU A 79 15.10 16.83 -11.17
CA LEU A 79 15.69 16.17 -10.01
C LEU A 79 17.22 16.05 -10.16
N SER A 80 17.97 16.33 -9.10
CA SER A 80 19.45 16.30 -9.08
C SER A 80 20.05 14.96 -8.65
N TYR A 81 19.37 13.85 -8.92
CA TYR A 81 19.85 12.50 -8.58
C TYR A 81 20.46 11.81 -9.79
N ASP A 82 21.58 11.11 -9.57
CA ASP A 82 22.25 10.30 -10.62
C ASP A 82 21.49 9.01 -10.90
N VAL A 83 20.85 8.44 -9.88
CA VAL A 83 20.10 7.19 -9.97
C VAL A 83 18.74 7.33 -9.31
N ILE A 84 17.69 6.94 -10.02
CA ILE A 84 16.32 6.94 -9.52
C ILE A 84 15.77 5.52 -9.60
N LEU A 85 15.49 4.93 -8.43
CA LEU A 85 14.78 3.67 -8.30
C LEU A 85 13.29 3.92 -8.12
N ILE A 86 12.49 3.29 -8.97
CA ILE A 86 11.03 3.28 -8.92
C ILE A 86 10.61 1.84 -8.63
N ASP A 87 10.06 1.56 -7.47
CA ASP A 87 9.49 0.25 -7.14
C ASP A 87 7.96 0.26 -7.26
N GLU A 88 7.38 -0.93 -7.41
CA GLU A 88 5.95 -1.11 -7.73
C GLU A 88 5.51 -0.32 -8.98
N GLY A 89 6.37 -0.27 -10.01
CA GLY A 89 6.14 0.48 -11.25
C GLY A 89 4.87 0.09 -12.01
N SER A 90 4.37 -1.13 -11.80
CA SER A 90 3.10 -1.61 -12.36
C SER A 90 1.86 -0.87 -11.84
N MET A 91 1.98 -0.13 -10.74
CA MET A 91 0.87 0.64 -10.15
C MET A 91 0.80 2.09 -10.63
N ILE A 92 1.77 2.56 -11.42
CA ILE A 92 1.89 3.96 -11.84
C ILE A 92 1.10 4.17 -13.14
N ASN A 93 0.11 5.07 -13.12
CA ASN A 93 -0.64 5.46 -14.31
C ASN A 93 0.18 6.33 -15.26
N ALA A 94 -0.31 6.52 -16.47
CA ALA A 94 0.42 7.24 -17.52
C ALA A 94 0.69 8.71 -17.17
N GLU A 95 -0.23 9.37 -16.49
CA GLU A 95 -0.12 10.79 -16.12
C GLU A 95 1.04 11.00 -15.13
N LEU A 96 1.01 10.31 -13.99
CA LEU A 96 2.09 10.39 -12.99
C LEU A 96 3.44 9.90 -13.53
N PHE A 97 3.41 8.90 -14.44
CA PHE A 97 4.63 8.42 -15.08
C PHE A 97 5.25 9.49 -15.99
N LEU A 98 4.43 10.23 -16.73
CA LEU A 98 4.87 11.36 -17.55
C LEU A 98 5.49 12.47 -16.69
N ASP A 99 4.82 12.89 -15.62
CA ASP A 99 5.32 13.91 -14.70
C ASP A 99 6.69 13.50 -14.11
N LEU A 100 6.81 12.24 -13.72
CA LEU A 100 8.06 11.69 -13.24
C LEU A 100 9.16 11.71 -14.31
N LEU A 101 8.87 11.30 -15.54
CA LEU A 101 9.86 11.34 -16.63
C LEU A 101 10.30 12.75 -16.98
N LEU A 102 9.39 13.72 -17.00
CA LEU A 102 9.69 15.13 -17.27
C LEU A 102 10.56 15.75 -16.17
N SER A 103 10.52 15.23 -14.96
CA SER A 103 11.33 15.70 -13.83
C SER A 103 12.70 15.03 -13.72
N ILE A 104 12.99 13.99 -14.51
CA ILE A 104 14.27 13.26 -14.48
C ILE A 104 15.29 13.91 -15.42
N ASN A 105 16.50 14.17 -14.91
CA ASN A 105 17.59 14.65 -15.74
C ASN A 105 17.98 13.58 -16.79
N ILE A 106 18.25 14.00 -18.03
CA ILE A 106 18.60 13.10 -19.14
C ILE A 106 19.84 12.25 -18.86
N SER A 107 20.73 12.72 -18.01
CA SER A 107 21.94 11.99 -17.58
C SER A 107 21.67 10.94 -16.49
N SER A 108 20.54 11.02 -15.84
CA SER A 108 20.20 10.12 -14.73
C SER A 108 19.92 8.70 -15.22
N LYS A 109 20.17 7.74 -14.36
CA LYS A 109 19.83 6.33 -14.58
C LYS A 109 18.54 6.00 -13.86
N VAL A 110 17.61 5.38 -14.59
CA VAL A 110 16.29 5.00 -14.06
C VAL A 110 16.21 3.48 -13.97
N ILE A 111 15.80 3.00 -12.82
CA ILE A 111 15.55 1.57 -12.57
C ILE A 111 14.08 1.44 -12.17
N ILE A 112 13.31 0.72 -12.96
CA ILE A 112 11.90 0.47 -12.67
C ILE A 112 11.71 -1.00 -12.31
N CYS A 113 11.16 -1.25 -11.13
CA CYS A 113 10.82 -2.59 -10.65
C CYS A 113 9.30 -2.76 -10.58
N GLY A 114 8.80 -3.94 -10.93
CA GLY A 114 7.37 -4.20 -10.88
C GLY A 114 7.02 -5.64 -11.21
N ASP A 115 5.73 -5.92 -11.14
CA ASP A 115 5.11 -7.18 -11.56
C ASP A 115 3.90 -6.86 -12.44
N HIS A 116 4.03 -7.10 -13.74
CA HIS A 116 2.98 -6.79 -14.73
C HIS A 116 1.70 -7.62 -14.58
N MET A 117 1.75 -8.68 -13.79
CA MET A 117 0.58 -9.53 -13.50
C MET A 117 -0.18 -9.10 -12.23
N GLN A 118 0.28 -8.06 -11.54
CA GLN A 118 -0.49 -7.43 -10.47
C GLN A 118 -1.63 -6.58 -11.05
N LEU A 119 -2.55 -6.13 -10.18
CA LEU A 119 -3.65 -5.27 -10.60
C LEU A 119 -3.12 -4.04 -11.36
N PRO A 120 -3.79 -3.65 -12.46
CA PRO A 120 -3.38 -2.49 -13.23
C PRO A 120 -3.49 -1.20 -12.43
N PRO A 121 -2.80 -0.12 -12.85
CA PRO A 121 -2.87 1.16 -12.16
C PRO A 121 -4.29 1.73 -12.14
N ILE A 122 -4.60 2.50 -11.10
CA ILE A 122 -5.82 3.30 -11.05
C ILE A 122 -5.62 4.53 -11.95
N GLY A 123 -6.47 4.70 -12.97
CA GLY A 123 -6.34 5.75 -13.97
C GLY A 123 -5.96 5.19 -15.34
N TYR A 124 -5.51 6.06 -16.23
CA TYR A 124 -5.24 5.68 -17.62
C TYR A 124 -3.83 5.13 -17.83
N GLY A 125 -3.73 4.12 -18.69
CA GLY A 125 -2.48 3.53 -19.16
C GLY A 125 -1.89 2.48 -18.23
N ASN A 126 -1.21 1.48 -18.82
CA ASN A 126 -0.44 0.44 -18.13
C ASN A 126 0.99 0.45 -18.66
N ILE A 127 1.68 1.57 -18.38
CA ILE A 127 2.98 1.89 -18.97
C ILE A 127 4.03 0.80 -18.69
N PHE A 128 4.04 0.23 -17.47
CA PHE A 128 4.98 -0.82 -17.13
C PHE A 128 4.81 -2.06 -18.01
N SER A 129 3.57 -2.49 -18.23
CA SER A 129 3.25 -3.60 -19.13
C SER A 129 3.60 -3.27 -20.59
N ASP A 130 3.28 -2.06 -21.04
CA ASP A 130 3.55 -1.62 -22.40
C ASP A 130 5.06 -1.59 -22.70
N ILE A 131 5.88 -1.11 -21.75
CA ILE A 131 7.35 -1.14 -21.87
C ILE A 131 7.87 -2.57 -21.98
N LEU A 132 7.32 -3.49 -21.18
CA LEU A 132 7.74 -4.91 -21.21
C LEU A 132 7.46 -5.58 -22.55
N HIS A 133 6.33 -5.25 -23.20
CA HIS A 133 5.93 -5.84 -24.49
C HIS A 133 6.72 -5.29 -25.68
N ARG A 134 7.29 -4.09 -25.58
CA ARG A 134 7.99 -3.44 -26.70
C ARG A 134 9.40 -3.93 -26.98
N ASN A 135 10.04 -4.70 -26.14
CA ASN A 135 11.41 -5.22 -26.31
C ASN A 135 12.50 -4.17 -26.66
N GLU A 136 12.18 -2.88 -26.60
CA GLU A 136 13.11 -1.78 -26.94
C GLU A 136 14.04 -1.44 -25.76
N PHE A 137 13.61 -1.77 -24.56
CA PHE A 137 14.31 -1.43 -23.33
C PHE A 137 14.99 -2.63 -22.70
N LYS A 138 16.11 -2.40 -22.02
CA LYS A 138 16.81 -3.47 -21.31
C LYS A 138 16.00 -3.96 -20.11
N THR A 139 15.40 -5.13 -20.29
CA THR A 139 14.55 -5.80 -19.30
C THR A 139 15.24 -7.02 -18.72
N PHE A 140 15.14 -7.17 -17.40
CA PHE A 140 15.58 -8.35 -16.66
C PHE A 140 14.38 -8.98 -16.00
N GLN A 141 14.03 -10.19 -16.43
CA GLN A 141 12.94 -10.95 -15.87
C GLN A 141 13.46 -11.93 -14.82
N LEU A 142 13.07 -11.73 -13.57
CA LEU A 142 13.37 -12.64 -12.47
C LEU A 142 12.29 -13.72 -12.42
N THR A 143 12.68 -14.96 -12.69
CA THR A 143 11.74 -16.10 -12.82
C THR A 143 11.87 -17.12 -11.71
N LYS A 144 13.06 -17.23 -11.09
CA LYS A 144 13.32 -18.26 -10.08
C LYS A 144 12.85 -17.80 -8.70
N PRO A 145 11.91 -18.49 -8.05
CA PRO A 145 11.53 -18.20 -6.68
C PRO A 145 12.73 -18.45 -5.74
N MET A 146 12.80 -17.70 -4.65
CA MET A 146 13.76 -17.97 -3.58
C MET A 146 13.33 -19.26 -2.84
N ARG A 147 14.29 -20.04 -2.29
CA ARG A 147 13.99 -21.30 -1.60
C ARG A 147 12.90 -21.21 -0.53
N GLN A 148 12.90 -20.13 0.26
CA GLN A 148 11.85 -19.90 1.26
C GLN A 148 10.47 -19.67 0.63
N ALA A 149 10.43 -19.05 -0.55
CA ALA A 149 9.21 -18.81 -1.29
C ALA A 149 8.55 -20.11 -1.79
N GLU A 150 9.33 -21.14 -2.10
CA GLU A 150 8.83 -22.46 -2.51
C GLU A 150 8.11 -23.21 -1.39
N LEU A 151 8.44 -22.93 -0.13
CA LEU A 151 7.81 -23.53 1.04
C LEU A 151 6.51 -22.82 1.46
N SER A 152 6.27 -21.60 0.98
CA SER A 152 5.12 -20.76 1.33
C SER A 152 3.87 -21.19 0.59
N GLY A 153 2.79 -21.45 1.32
CA GLY A 153 1.46 -21.67 0.77
C GLY A 153 0.89 -20.40 0.12
N ILE A 154 1.17 -19.23 0.69
CA ILE A 154 0.74 -17.93 0.15
C ILE A 154 1.29 -17.74 -1.27
N LEU A 155 2.59 -17.95 -1.46
CA LEU A 155 3.23 -17.75 -2.77
C LEU A 155 2.88 -18.86 -3.77
N SER A 156 2.77 -20.10 -3.32
CA SER A 156 2.32 -21.23 -4.14
C SER A 156 0.92 -20.97 -4.67
N ASP A 157 -0.03 -20.65 -3.80
CA ASP A 157 -1.43 -20.47 -4.15
C ASP A 157 -1.66 -19.19 -4.97
N ALA A 158 -0.95 -18.10 -4.68
CA ALA A 158 -0.97 -16.90 -5.50
C ALA A 158 -0.49 -17.15 -6.94
N ASN A 159 0.55 -17.98 -7.12
CA ASN A 159 1.01 -18.38 -8.44
C ASN A 159 -0.02 -19.24 -9.17
N MET A 160 -0.66 -20.23 -8.48
CA MET A 160 -1.73 -21.05 -9.06
C MET A 160 -2.90 -20.18 -9.52
N ILE A 161 -3.41 -19.29 -8.66
CA ILE A 161 -4.51 -18.36 -9.00
C ILE A 161 -4.15 -17.50 -10.21
N ARG A 162 -2.94 -16.96 -10.26
CA ARG A 162 -2.47 -16.17 -11.39
C ARG A 162 -2.39 -16.95 -12.69
N ASP A 163 -2.05 -18.23 -12.62
CA ASP A 163 -1.99 -19.11 -13.79
C ASP A 163 -3.40 -19.69 -14.11
N GLY A 164 -4.48 -19.17 -13.50
CA GLY A 164 -5.88 -19.59 -13.69
C GLY A 164 -6.22 -20.94 -13.05
N ILE A 165 -5.39 -21.40 -12.13
CA ILE A 165 -5.54 -22.71 -11.45
C ILE A 165 -6.10 -22.48 -10.05
N SER A 166 -7.20 -23.16 -9.71
CA SER A 166 -7.72 -23.13 -8.33
C SER A 166 -6.75 -23.86 -7.39
N PRO A 167 -6.31 -23.25 -6.28
CA PRO A 167 -5.52 -23.94 -5.28
C PRO A 167 -6.33 -24.94 -4.43
N LEU A 168 -7.65 -24.92 -4.59
CA LEU A 168 -8.59 -25.74 -3.82
C LEU A 168 -9.38 -26.66 -4.74
N SER A 169 -9.45 -27.93 -4.41
CA SER A 169 -10.27 -28.92 -5.12
C SER A 169 -11.69 -28.97 -4.57
N GLU A 170 -11.86 -28.85 -3.26
CA GLU A 170 -13.15 -28.95 -2.59
C GLU A 170 -13.24 -27.97 -1.40
N PRO A 171 -14.44 -27.42 -1.10
CA PRO A 171 -14.64 -26.64 0.10
C PRO A 171 -14.51 -27.49 1.37
N SER A 172 -13.80 -26.97 2.35
CA SER A 172 -13.65 -27.59 3.68
C SER A 172 -13.71 -26.49 4.75
N PRO A 173 -14.22 -26.78 5.95
CA PRO A 173 -14.30 -25.79 7.03
C PRO A 173 -12.97 -25.08 7.33
N LYS A 174 -11.85 -25.78 7.14
CA LYS A 174 -10.50 -25.23 7.26
C LYS A 174 -9.50 -26.03 6.43
N ILE A 175 -8.74 -25.35 5.59
CA ILE A 175 -7.62 -25.92 4.83
C ILE A 175 -6.36 -25.13 5.16
N ILE A 176 -5.24 -25.82 5.39
CA ILE A 176 -3.93 -25.22 5.64
C ILE A 176 -3.00 -25.63 4.50
N ARG A 177 -2.30 -24.67 3.92
CA ARG A 177 -1.43 -24.84 2.75
C ARG A 177 0.00 -24.43 3.03
N GLY A 178 0.92 -24.95 2.22
CA GLY A 178 2.35 -24.70 2.29
C GLY A 178 3.06 -25.49 3.39
N ALA A 179 4.34 -25.77 3.19
CA ALA A 179 5.18 -26.40 4.20
C ALA A 179 5.37 -25.49 5.44
N LEU A 180 5.32 -24.16 5.23
CA LEU A 180 5.35 -23.18 6.31
C LEU A 180 4.02 -23.04 7.05
N LYS A 181 2.94 -23.65 6.53
CA LYS A 181 1.58 -23.54 7.09
C LYS A 181 1.12 -22.07 7.25
N ASP A 182 1.47 -21.23 6.29
CA ASP A 182 1.27 -19.78 6.29
C ASP A 182 0.04 -19.33 5.51
N MET A 183 -0.68 -20.26 4.83
CA MET A 183 -1.92 -19.97 4.10
C MET A 183 -3.07 -20.80 4.67
N TYR A 184 -4.19 -20.10 4.98
CA TYR A 184 -5.38 -20.67 5.57
C TYR A 184 -6.62 -20.32 4.76
N TYR A 185 -7.45 -21.32 4.44
CA TYR A 185 -8.78 -21.11 3.86
C TYR A 185 -9.84 -21.54 4.88
N MET A 186 -10.86 -20.71 5.05
CA MET A 186 -11.99 -20.97 5.94
C MET A 186 -13.31 -20.70 5.21
N PHE A 187 -14.07 -21.75 4.94
CA PHE A 187 -15.36 -21.65 4.27
C PHE A 187 -16.48 -21.40 5.28
N ARG A 188 -17.43 -20.54 4.89
CA ARG A 188 -18.64 -20.25 5.65
C ARG A 188 -19.83 -20.11 4.71
N ASP A 189 -21.02 -20.55 5.17
CA ASP A 189 -22.21 -20.65 4.35
C ASP A 189 -22.90 -19.31 4.10
N ASN A 190 -22.64 -18.31 4.94
CA ASN A 190 -23.26 -17.00 4.83
C ASN A 190 -22.29 -15.87 5.19
N ARG A 191 -22.61 -14.64 4.73
CA ARG A 191 -21.77 -13.44 4.93
C ARG A 191 -21.58 -13.05 6.38
N GLU A 192 -22.58 -13.26 7.21
CA GLU A 192 -22.50 -12.91 8.63
C GLU A 192 -21.47 -13.80 9.35
N SER A 193 -21.55 -15.12 9.15
CA SER A 193 -20.57 -16.06 9.66
C SER A 193 -19.16 -15.81 9.11
N LEU A 194 -19.06 -15.45 7.82
CA LEU A 194 -17.80 -15.09 7.17
C LEU A 194 -17.20 -13.83 7.78
N THR A 195 -18.00 -12.80 7.99
CA THR A 195 -17.56 -11.54 8.62
C THR A 195 -17.16 -11.76 10.07
N ASN A 196 -17.94 -12.52 10.82
CA ASN A 196 -17.66 -12.82 12.22
C ASN A 196 -16.36 -13.61 12.40
N ILE A 197 -16.08 -14.61 11.56
CA ILE A 197 -14.82 -15.35 11.64
C ILE A 197 -13.63 -14.45 11.28
N ALA A 198 -13.75 -13.58 10.28
CA ALA A 198 -12.69 -12.65 9.92
C ALA A 198 -12.39 -11.67 11.06
N ILE A 199 -13.41 -11.08 11.67
CA ILE A 199 -13.25 -10.17 12.81
C ILE A 199 -12.65 -10.91 14.02
N ASN A 200 -13.11 -12.12 14.33
CA ASN A 200 -12.59 -12.89 15.45
C ASN A 200 -11.12 -13.31 15.21
N THR A 201 -10.76 -13.67 13.97
CA THR A 201 -9.37 -13.94 13.59
C THR A 201 -8.51 -12.69 13.77
N PHE A 202 -8.97 -11.53 13.29
CA PHE A 202 -8.29 -10.25 13.50
C PHE A 202 -8.07 -9.96 14.99
N MET A 203 -9.12 -10.05 15.80
CA MET A 203 -9.05 -9.81 17.26
C MET A 203 -8.14 -10.81 18.00
N SER A 204 -7.99 -12.02 17.45
CA SER A 204 -7.06 -13.01 17.98
C SER A 204 -5.61 -12.71 17.58
N SER A 205 -5.38 -12.33 16.33
CA SER A 205 -4.03 -12.03 15.81
C SER A 205 -3.40 -10.84 16.52
N ILE A 206 -4.15 -9.76 16.77
CA ILE A 206 -3.63 -8.57 17.46
C ILE A 206 -3.29 -8.79 18.95
N LYS A 207 -3.57 -9.95 19.53
CA LYS A 207 -3.08 -10.30 20.87
C LYS A 207 -1.58 -10.63 20.88
N ASN A 208 -1.07 -11.10 19.75
CA ASN A 208 0.32 -11.57 19.59
C ASN A 208 1.12 -10.69 18.62
N GLU A 209 0.44 -9.90 17.81
CA GLU A 209 1.02 -9.05 16.77
C GLU A 209 0.63 -7.59 16.98
N SER A 210 1.44 -6.67 16.45
CA SER A 210 1.09 -5.24 16.45
C SER A 210 -0.17 -4.99 15.61
N LEU A 211 -1.00 -4.06 16.04
CA LEU A 211 -2.17 -3.62 15.28
C LEU A 211 -1.80 -3.11 13.86
N ASP A 212 -0.57 -2.65 13.66
CA ASP A 212 -0.07 -2.20 12.36
C ASP A 212 0.27 -3.34 11.41
N GLU A 213 0.48 -4.55 11.94
CA GLU A 213 0.89 -5.72 11.19
C GLU A 213 -0.28 -6.66 10.82
N VAL A 214 -1.50 -6.36 11.29
CA VAL A 214 -2.70 -7.16 11.01
C VAL A 214 -3.71 -6.32 10.23
N ILE A 215 -4.26 -6.89 9.13
CA ILE A 215 -5.23 -6.21 8.28
C ILE A 215 -6.33 -7.15 7.79
N ILE A 216 -7.56 -6.65 7.67
CA ILE A 216 -8.61 -7.31 6.88
C ILE A 216 -8.67 -6.68 5.50
N ILE A 217 -8.73 -7.50 4.46
CA ILE A 217 -8.91 -7.05 3.08
C ILE A 217 -10.25 -7.54 2.56
N THR A 218 -11.04 -6.64 2.00
CA THR A 218 -12.31 -6.95 1.35
C THR A 218 -12.42 -6.19 0.02
N PRO A 219 -13.01 -6.78 -1.03
CA PRO A 219 -13.21 -6.10 -2.31
C PRO A 219 -14.20 -4.92 -2.23
N ARG A 220 -15.13 -4.92 -1.26
CA ARG A 220 -16.19 -3.93 -1.16
C ARG A 220 -15.95 -2.86 -0.11
N LYS A 221 -16.18 -1.60 -0.52
CA LYS A 221 -16.10 -0.45 0.40
C LYS A 221 -17.36 -0.30 1.26
N LYS A 222 -18.55 -0.46 0.68
CA LYS A 222 -19.86 -0.22 1.32
C LYS A 222 -20.97 -1.14 0.78
N GLY A 223 -22.12 -1.18 1.44
CA GLY A 223 -23.34 -1.81 0.93
C GLY A 223 -23.57 -3.25 1.38
N CYS A 224 -22.72 -3.80 2.22
CA CYS A 224 -22.91 -5.14 2.83
C CYS A 224 -22.14 -5.24 4.16
N ILE A 225 -22.48 -6.23 4.97
CA ILE A 225 -21.88 -6.43 6.30
C ILE A 225 -20.39 -6.73 6.24
N ASN A 226 -19.92 -7.35 5.17
CA ASN A 226 -18.50 -7.65 4.93
C ASN A 226 -17.76 -6.57 4.14
N SER A 227 -18.31 -5.36 4.04
CA SER A 227 -17.64 -4.19 3.48
C SER A 227 -16.63 -3.60 4.46
N SER A 228 -15.60 -2.93 3.95
CA SER A 228 -14.56 -2.33 4.79
C SER A 228 -15.13 -1.31 5.79
N ILE A 229 -16.16 -0.53 5.41
CA ILE A 229 -16.80 0.44 6.31
C ILE A 229 -17.42 -0.27 7.51
N GLU A 230 -18.24 -1.31 7.29
CA GLU A 230 -18.94 -1.98 8.39
C GLU A 230 -18.00 -2.78 9.28
N ILE A 231 -17.02 -3.48 8.70
CA ILE A 231 -15.99 -4.19 9.47
C ILE A 231 -15.20 -3.21 10.34
N ASN A 232 -14.81 -2.06 9.80
CA ASN A 232 -14.08 -1.03 10.52
C ASN A 232 -14.83 -0.50 11.73
N LYS A 233 -16.14 -0.24 11.59
CA LYS A 233 -17.01 0.18 12.71
C LYS A 233 -17.05 -0.88 13.81
N ILE A 234 -17.30 -2.14 13.44
CA ILE A 234 -17.38 -3.25 14.40
C ILE A 234 -16.05 -3.43 15.14
N ILE A 235 -14.92 -3.40 14.44
CA ILE A 235 -13.61 -3.57 15.07
C ILE A 235 -13.31 -2.40 15.99
N GLN A 236 -13.54 -1.15 15.55
CA GLN A 236 -13.35 0.02 16.41
C GLN A 236 -14.16 -0.09 17.70
N ASP A 237 -15.43 -0.50 17.59
CA ASP A 237 -16.32 -0.64 18.78
C ASP A 237 -15.82 -1.73 19.73
N LYS A 238 -15.33 -2.85 19.19
CA LYS A 238 -14.74 -3.93 20.01
C LYS A 238 -13.43 -3.52 20.70
N LEU A 239 -12.59 -2.72 20.03
CA LEU A 239 -11.28 -2.30 20.56
C LEU A 239 -11.39 -1.15 21.56
N LEU A 240 -12.22 -0.14 21.26
CA LEU A 240 -12.21 1.13 21.96
C LEU A 240 -13.45 1.36 22.84
N GLY A 241 -14.41 0.42 22.83
CA GLY A 241 -15.65 0.54 23.63
C GLY A 241 -16.55 1.71 23.20
N ASN A 242 -17.65 1.92 23.93
CA ASN A 242 -18.64 2.93 23.58
C ASN A 242 -18.47 4.29 24.27
N GLU A 243 -17.68 4.35 25.34
CA GLU A 243 -17.55 5.55 26.20
C GLU A 243 -16.41 6.48 25.79
N ASN A 244 -15.63 6.16 24.77
CA ASN A 244 -14.51 6.96 24.31
C ASN A 244 -14.97 8.29 23.68
N LYS A 245 -14.19 9.36 23.92
CA LYS A 245 -14.34 10.62 23.18
C LYS A 245 -14.38 10.35 21.70
N SER A 246 -15.29 11.02 20.99
CA SER A 246 -15.50 10.79 19.57
C SER A 246 -15.78 12.07 18.80
N ILE A 247 -15.45 12.03 17.50
CA ILE A 247 -15.78 13.05 16.52
C ILE A 247 -16.42 12.38 15.30
N GLU A 248 -17.45 13.01 14.72
CA GLU A 248 -18.27 12.40 13.68
C GLU A 248 -18.01 13.02 12.31
N SER A 249 -17.87 12.19 11.31
CA SER A 249 -17.97 12.51 9.88
C SER A 249 -19.30 12.02 9.32
N SER A 250 -19.49 12.18 8.01
CA SER A 250 -20.67 11.65 7.31
C SER A 250 -20.75 10.11 7.31
N VAL A 251 -19.62 9.41 7.50
CA VAL A 251 -19.52 7.93 7.37
C VAL A 251 -19.13 7.27 8.68
N TYR A 252 -18.22 7.89 9.42
CA TYR A 252 -17.63 7.31 10.61
C TYR A 252 -17.85 8.17 11.85
N LYS A 253 -17.97 7.50 12.98
CA LYS A 253 -17.79 8.07 14.30
C LYS A 253 -16.40 7.64 14.77
N PHE A 254 -15.41 8.52 14.60
CA PHE A 254 -14.04 8.26 15.01
C PHE A 254 -13.88 8.39 16.50
N LYS A 255 -13.25 7.40 17.13
CA LYS A 255 -12.97 7.38 18.57
C LYS A 255 -11.51 7.72 18.86
N LEU A 256 -11.24 8.23 20.05
CA LEU A 256 -9.87 8.42 20.53
C LEU A 256 -9.13 7.07 20.51
N GLY A 257 -7.92 7.03 19.97
CA GLY A 257 -7.13 5.81 19.75
C GLY A 257 -7.43 5.06 18.46
N ALA A 258 -8.38 5.52 17.63
CA ALA A 258 -8.72 4.84 16.39
C ALA A 258 -7.57 4.89 15.38
N LYS A 259 -7.32 3.74 14.72
CA LYS A 259 -6.41 3.62 13.58
C LYS A 259 -7.09 4.15 12.33
N VAL A 260 -6.45 5.09 11.66
CA VAL A 260 -6.99 5.77 10.47
C VAL A 260 -5.98 5.78 9.31
N ILE A 261 -6.51 5.92 8.10
CA ILE A 261 -5.73 6.08 6.87
C ILE A 261 -6.14 7.38 6.18
N GLN A 262 -5.16 8.15 5.72
CA GLN A 262 -5.38 9.29 4.83
C GLN A 262 -5.84 8.80 3.46
N THR A 263 -6.87 9.41 2.90
CA THR A 263 -7.49 8.92 1.64
C THR A 263 -7.27 9.84 0.45
N VAL A 264 -6.75 11.02 0.67
CA VAL A 264 -6.42 12.02 -0.34
C VAL A 264 -5.07 12.67 -0.03
N ASN A 265 -4.40 13.21 -1.03
CA ASN A 265 -3.22 14.02 -0.76
C ASN A 265 -3.64 15.38 -0.19
N ASN A 266 -3.04 15.80 0.91
CA ASN A 266 -3.21 17.12 1.49
C ASN A 266 -1.83 17.79 1.61
N TYR A 267 -1.53 18.63 0.65
CA TYR A 267 -0.22 19.26 0.49
C TYR A 267 0.07 20.28 1.59
N ASP A 268 -0.93 21.04 2.01
CA ASP A 268 -0.79 22.03 3.10
C ASP A 268 -0.40 21.37 4.40
N LYS A 269 -0.95 20.19 4.65
CA LYS A 269 -0.63 19.38 5.84
C LYS A 269 0.56 18.45 5.59
N ASN A 270 1.10 18.40 4.37
CA ASN A 270 2.17 17.50 3.93
C ASN A 270 1.87 16.03 4.30
N ILE A 271 0.62 15.59 4.11
CA ILE A 271 0.16 14.21 4.33
C ILE A 271 -0.38 13.63 3.03
N PHE A 272 -0.06 12.37 2.76
CA PHE A 272 -0.37 11.78 1.46
C PHE A 272 -1.31 10.58 1.60
N ASN A 273 -2.02 10.29 0.53
CA ASN A 273 -2.92 9.14 0.43
C ASN A 273 -2.17 7.85 0.78
N GLY A 274 -2.79 7.02 1.63
CA GLY A 274 -2.24 5.74 2.11
C GLY A 274 -1.41 5.84 3.40
N GLU A 275 -1.13 7.04 3.93
CA GLU A 275 -0.46 7.16 5.23
C GLU A 275 -1.42 6.74 6.36
N ILE A 276 -0.94 5.87 7.26
CA ILE A 276 -1.71 5.33 8.39
C ILE A 276 -1.23 5.99 9.69
N GLY A 277 -2.17 6.38 10.53
CA GLY A 277 -1.90 6.98 11.84
C GLY A 277 -2.97 6.65 12.87
N TYR A 278 -2.85 7.28 14.04
CA TYR A 278 -3.75 7.07 15.17
C TYR A 278 -4.30 8.39 15.70
N ILE A 279 -5.58 8.43 16.04
CA ILE A 279 -6.20 9.59 16.67
C ILE A 279 -5.71 9.70 18.12
N THR A 280 -4.90 10.71 18.41
CA THR A 280 -4.28 10.92 19.73
C THR A 280 -5.00 11.97 20.56
N TYR A 281 -5.80 12.83 19.94
CA TYR A 281 -6.58 13.85 20.63
C TYR A 281 -7.90 14.14 19.93
N ILE A 282 -8.95 14.43 20.71
CA ILE A 282 -10.24 14.94 20.23
C ILE A 282 -10.67 16.09 21.16
N GLY A 283 -10.93 17.25 20.58
CA GLY A 283 -11.27 18.45 21.33
C GLY A 283 -12.14 19.46 20.59
N VAL A 284 -12.32 20.60 21.21
CA VAL A 284 -13.04 21.75 20.67
C VAL A 284 -12.16 22.99 20.83
N LYS A 285 -12.00 23.75 19.77
CA LYS A 285 -11.32 25.04 19.80
C LYS A 285 -12.25 26.16 19.33
N LYS A 286 -11.93 27.40 19.68
CA LYS A 286 -12.64 28.59 19.18
C LYS A 286 -11.82 29.18 18.04
N GLU A 287 -12.46 29.30 16.87
CA GLU A 287 -11.92 30.07 15.72
C GLU A 287 -13.01 31.05 15.28
N GLU A 288 -12.65 32.31 15.09
CA GLU A 288 -13.57 33.36 14.59
C GLU A 288 -14.93 33.36 15.26
N ASN A 289 -14.99 33.26 16.60
CA ASN A 289 -16.21 33.15 17.42
C ASN A 289 -17.05 31.89 17.24
N LYS A 290 -16.60 30.88 16.48
CA LYS A 290 -17.27 29.57 16.34
C LYS A 290 -16.53 28.50 17.13
N ARG A 291 -17.28 27.58 17.72
CA ARG A 291 -16.71 26.38 18.33
C ARG A 291 -16.56 25.31 17.24
N ILE A 292 -15.33 24.90 16.95
CA ILE A 292 -15.01 23.88 15.96
C ILE A 292 -14.47 22.64 16.69
N LYS A 293 -15.12 21.51 16.44
CA LYS A 293 -14.60 20.20 16.86
C LYS A 293 -13.44 19.82 15.94
N TYR A 294 -12.38 19.24 16.50
CA TYR A 294 -11.22 18.74 15.75
C TYR A 294 -10.63 17.49 16.40
N CYS A 295 -9.84 16.77 15.65
CA CYS A 295 -8.99 15.71 16.18
C CYS A 295 -7.55 15.89 15.69
N GLU A 296 -6.62 15.30 16.41
CA GLU A 296 -5.22 15.19 16.03
C GLU A 296 -4.92 13.73 15.72
N VAL A 297 -4.26 13.52 14.59
CA VAL A 297 -3.80 12.20 14.15
C VAL A 297 -2.28 12.19 14.15
N GLU A 298 -1.71 11.23 14.83
CA GLU A 298 -0.27 10.99 14.85
C GLU A 298 0.09 9.99 13.76
N TYR A 299 0.96 10.41 12.84
CA TYR A 299 1.52 9.60 11.77
C TYR A 299 3.00 9.31 11.99
N PRO A 300 3.52 8.14 11.58
CA PRO A 300 4.96 7.90 11.56
C PRO A 300 5.65 8.88 10.59
N ASN A 301 6.74 9.51 11.02
CA ASN A 301 7.50 10.41 10.17
C ASN A 301 8.70 9.69 9.53
N ILE A 302 8.62 9.45 8.22
CA ILE A 302 9.60 8.67 7.45
C ILE A 302 10.72 9.56 6.83
N ILE A 303 10.61 10.91 6.93
CA ILE A 303 11.39 11.87 6.11
C ILE A 303 12.88 11.99 6.49
N SER A 304 13.32 11.58 7.68
CA SER A 304 14.65 11.99 8.14
C SER A 304 15.65 10.88 8.44
N GLY A 305 15.39 9.63 8.01
CA GLY A 305 16.26 8.51 8.42
C GLY A 305 16.30 8.26 9.94
N ALA A 306 15.70 9.17 10.71
CA ALA A 306 15.47 9.02 12.15
C ALA A 306 14.04 8.54 12.34
N ILE A 307 13.88 7.26 12.63
CA ILE A 307 12.62 6.53 12.86
C ILE A 307 11.76 7.13 13.98
N ASN A 308 12.20 8.19 14.66
CA ASN A 308 11.62 8.68 15.92
C ASN A 308 10.90 10.03 15.88
N LYS A 309 10.70 10.66 14.74
CA LYS A 309 9.87 11.88 14.69
C LYS A 309 8.47 11.54 14.21
N LYS A 310 7.52 11.59 15.14
CA LYS A 310 6.08 11.49 14.87
C LYS A 310 5.58 12.82 14.32
N LYS A 311 4.69 12.76 13.35
CA LYS A 311 4.02 13.92 12.76
C LYS A 311 2.59 13.98 13.26
N ILE A 312 2.19 15.10 13.85
CA ILE A 312 0.81 15.33 14.29
C ILE A 312 0.11 16.20 13.24
N VAL A 313 -1.04 15.75 12.77
CA VAL A 313 -1.88 16.46 11.80
C VAL A 313 -3.25 16.70 12.41
N GLU A 314 -3.69 17.96 12.40
CA GLU A 314 -5.01 18.35 12.85
C GLU A 314 -6.05 18.21 11.73
N TYR A 315 -7.23 17.65 12.07
CA TYR A 315 -8.39 17.57 11.20
C TYR A 315 -9.59 18.23 11.88
N LYS A 316 -10.11 19.29 11.27
CA LYS A 316 -11.38 19.92 11.67
C LYS A 316 -12.55 19.05 11.23
N SER A 317 -13.73 19.27 11.80
CA SER A 317 -14.95 18.47 11.48
C SER A 317 -15.28 18.39 10.00
N ASN A 318 -15.01 19.43 9.21
CA ASN A 318 -15.22 19.47 7.75
C ASN A 318 -14.15 18.73 6.95
N GLU A 319 -13.00 18.41 7.56
CA GLU A 319 -11.87 17.71 6.94
C GLU A 319 -11.85 16.21 7.25
N LEU A 320 -12.74 15.72 8.13
CA LEU A 320 -12.79 14.31 8.52
C LEU A 320 -13.11 13.34 7.37
N ASN A 321 -13.59 13.84 6.24
CA ASN A 321 -13.80 13.02 5.05
C ASN A 321 -12.48 12.67 4.33
N GLU A 322 -11.37 13.30 4.71
CA GLU A 322 -10.03 12.98 4.20
C GLU A 322 -9.45 11.71 4.85
N ILE A 323 -10.02 11.25 5.95
CA ILE A 323 -9.56 10.06 6.69
C ILE A 323 -10.64 8.99 6.78
N GLU A 324 -10.23 7.74 6.85
CA GLU A 324 -11.09 6.57 7.08
C GLU A 324 -10.48 5.67 8.18
N LEU A 325 -11.31 4.84 8.82
CA LEU A 325 -10.81 3.80 9.71
C LEU A 325 -9.98 2.77 8.92
N ALA A 326 -8.94 2.21 9.52
CA ALA A 326 -7.92 1.41 8.85
C ALA A 326 -7.66 0.02 9.46
N TYR A 327 -8.67 -0.62 10.04
CA TYR A 327 -8.60 -2.03 10.46
C TYR A 327 -8.94 -2.98 9.31
N ALA A 328 -9.80 -2.51 8.38
CA ALA A 328 -10.16 -3.20 7.15
C ALA A 328 -10.05 -2.23 5.96
N LEU A 329 -9.38 -2.65 4.89
CA LEU A 329 -9.18 -1.85 3.68
C LEU A 329 -9.72 -2.58 2.45
N THR A 330 -9.96 -1.84 1.37
CA THR A 330 -10.24 -2.45 0.08
C THR A 330 -8.95 -2.96 -0.57
N THR A 331 -9.07 -3.96 -1.46
CA THR A 331 -7.94 -4.56 -2.17
C THR A 331 -7.06 -3.49 -2.83
N HIS A 332 -7.64 -2.52 -3.52
CA HIS A 332 -6.88 -1.43 -4.15
C HIS A 332 -6.10 -0.56 -3.15
N LYS A 333 -6.67 -0.28 -1.98
CA LYS A 333 -5.97 0.51 -0.94
C LYS A 333 -4.83 -0.25 -0.26
N CYS A 334 -4.82 -1.58 -0.35
CA CYS A 334 -3.76 -2.43 0.18
C CYS A 334 -2.61 -2.68 -0.80
N GLN A 335 -2.76 -2.32 -2.07
CA GLN A 335 -1.69 -2.51 -3.06
C GLN A 335 -0.40 -1.81 -2.62
N GLY A 336 0.75 -2.47 -2.86
CA GLY A 336 2.06 -1.98 -2.43
C GLY A 336 2.29 -2.02 -0.91
N SER A 337 1.28 -2.43 -0.12
CA SER A 337 1.42 -2.60 1.33
C SER A 337 1.86 -4.03 1.70
N GLY A 338 2.45 -4.20 2.88
CA GLY A 338 2.78 -5.51 3.44
C GLY A 338 2.41 -5.57 4.91
N PHE A 339 1.89 -6.72 5.31
CA PHE A 339 1.45 -6.99 6.67
C PHE A 339 1.90 -8.41 7.06
N SER A 340 2.14 -8.65 8.35
CA SER A 340 2.48 -9.99 8.84
C SER A 340 1.30 -10.94 8.75
N THR A 341 0.08 -10.44 9.05
CA THR A 341 -1.16 -11.21 8.95
C THR A 341 -2.19 -10.48 8.10
N VAL A 342 -2.62 -11.13 7.02
CA VAL A 342 -3.67 -10.64 6.10
C VAL A 342 -4.87 -11.58 6.15
N ILE A 343 -6.04 -11.03 6.39
CA ILE A 343 -7.33 -11.75 6.42
C ILE A 343 -8.16 -11.30 5.22
N GLY A 344 -8.17 -12.09 4.14
CA GLY A 344 -8.94 -11.81 2.93
C GLY A 344 -10.38 -12.31 3.05
N ILE A 345 -11.35 -11.47 2.72
CA ILE A 345 -12.78 -11.84 2.66
C ILE A 345 -13.21 -11.87 1.20
N ILE A 346 -13.68 -13.02 0.73
CA ILE A 346 -14.18 -13.22 -0.62
C ILE A 346 -15.56 -13.88 -0.56
N ASP A 347 -16.54 -13.36 -1.28
CA ASP A 347 -17.85 -13.98 -1.46
C ASP A 347 -18.35 -13.86 -2.91
N ASN A 348 -19.42 -14.55 -3.25
CA ASN A 348 -19.98 -14.61 -4.60
C ASN A 348 -20.44 -13.26 -5.19
N THR A 349 -20.53 -12.21 -4.39
CA THR A 349 -20.87 -10.85 -4.86
C THR A 349 -19.66 -10.03 -5.29
N HIS A 350 -18.47 -10.59 -5.15
CA HIS A 350 -17.20 -9.97 -5.55
C HIS A 350 -16.79 -10.34 -7.00
N TYR A 351 -17.73 -10.85 -7.80
CA TYR A 351 -17.47 -11.40 -9.15
C TYR A 351 -16.70 -10.44 -10.06
N ILE A 352 -17.00 -9.13 -10.03
CA ILE A 352 -16.30 -8.14 -10.87
C ILE A 352 -14.80 -8.12 -10.61
N LEU A 353 -14.38 -8.21 -9.34
CA LEU A 353 -12.97 -8.21 -9.00
C LEU A 353 -12.32 -9.56 -9.25
N LEU A 354 -13.08 -10.65 -9.07
CA LEU A 354 -12.62 -12.01 -9.35
C LEU A 354 -12.43 -12.22 -10.85
N ASP A 355 -13.33 -11.71 -11.69
CA ASP A 355 -13.18 -11.77 -13.15
C ASP A 355 -11.93 -11.01 -13.62
N ASN A 356 -11.65 -9.84 -13.07
CA ASN A 356 -10.45 -9.08 -13.40
C ASN A 356 -9.14 -9.74 -12.92
N CYS A 357 -9.19 -10.58 -11.90
CA CYS A 357 -8.04 -11.38 -11.48
C CYS A 357 -7.76 -12.59 -12.40
N TYR A 358 -8.77 -13.03 -13.18
CA TYR A 358 -8.64 -14.17 -14.08
C TYR A 358 -8.42 -13.80 -15.55
N THR A 359 -8.58 -12.54 -15.92
CA THR A 359 -8.50 -12.08 -17.33
C THR A 359 -7.23 -11.29 -17.65
N HIS A 360 -6.33 -11.17 -16.75
CA HIS A 360 -5.03 -10.51 -16.92
C HIS A 360 -3.92 -11.40 -16.31
#